data_65a0ada42625f0fe07c02395ab1b7376
#
_entry.id   65a0ada42625f0fe07c02395ab1b7376
#
_cell.length_a   1.000
_cell.length_b   1.000
_cell.length_c   1.000
_cell.angle_alpha   90.00
_cell.angle_beta   90.00
_cell.angle_gamma   90.00
#
_symmetry.space_group_name_H-M   'P 1'
#
loop_
_entity.id
_entity.type
_entity.pdbx_description
1 polymer ?
#
loop_
_entity_poly.entity_id
_entity_poly.type
_entity_poly.pdbx_seq_one_letter_code
_entity_poly.pdbx_strand_id
1 'polypeptide(L)'
;MHKMLSFVCLTLLSVNLMFAQQGQDAHHASETKMDAFASRPGTITKFIDFKLSSLKLFLGEPAQTRIRKIISGDESKYFYLLEKQDKTDINSASIEYDDLLVAIKALATLKGEAVKDVYSKPDYVENKFITDDGFQFGYYVTEGKSKWYLKFEKSGSENTF
;
A
#
# COMPACT_ATOMS: atom_id res chain seq x y z
N MET A 1 -20.70 36.60 61.13
CA MET A 1 -21.27 35.55 60.27
C MET A 1 -21.07 35.89 58.80
N HIS A 2 -19.83 36.09 58.32
CA HIS A 2 -19.55 36.43 56.92
C HIS A 2 -18.23 35.80 56.40
N LYS A 3 -17.85 34.62 56.89
CA LYS A 3 -16.60 33.95 56.45
C LYS A 3 -16.78 32.53 55.91
N MET A 4 -17.99 32.08 55.60
CA MET A 4 -18.23 30.71 55.06
C MET A 4 -18.78 30.66 53.63
N LEU A 5 -18.86 31.79 52.92
CA LEU A 5 -19.45 31.80 51.56
C LEU A 5 -18.40 31.91 50.43
N SER A 6 -17.09 31.94 50.76
CA SER A 6 -16.03 32.14 49.79
C SER A 6 -15.31 30.84 49.37
N PHE A 7 -15.69 29.68 49.90
CA PHE A 7 -14.99 28.41 49.62
C PHE A 7 -15.72 27.44 48.67
N VAL A 8 -16.94 27.77 48.27
CA VAL A 8 -17.77 26.90 47.41
C VAL A 8 -17.64 27.23 45.90
N CYS A 9 -17.09 28.40 45.54
CA CYS A 9 -16.94 28.78 44.11
C CYS A 9 -15.67 28.32 43.43
N LEU A 10 -14.72 27.67 44.11
CA LEU A 10 -13.42 27.30 43.51
C LEU A 10 -13.31 25.84 43.09
N THR A 11 -14.34 25.02 43.27
CA THR A 11 -14.32 23.59 42.92
C THR A 11 -15.11 23.22 41.68
N LEU A 12 -15.68 24.20 40.97
CA LEU A 12 -16.50 23.96 39.76
C LEU A 12 -15.79 24.26 38.41
N LEU A 13 -14.49 24.57 38.40
CA LEU A 13 -13.74 24.92 37.19
C LEU A 13 -12.74 23.85 36.71
N SER A 14 -12.77 22.64 37.24
CA SER A 14 -11.76 21.61 36.92
C SER A 14 -12.29 20.38 36.17
N VAL A 15 -13.45 20.42 35.53
CA VAL A 15 -14.05 19.24 34.88
C VAL A 15 -14.15 19.35 33.35
N ASN A 16 -13.62 20.40 32.69
CA ASN A 16 -13.79 20.58 31.24
C ASN A 16 -12.51 20.42 30.40
N LEU A 17 -11.54 19.63 30.83
CA LEU A 17 -10.29 19.41 30.04
C LEU A 17 -9.99 17.94 29.67
N MET A 18 -11.00 17.07 29.65
CA MET A 18 -10.79 15.65 29.28
C MET A 18 -11.63 15.14 28.11
N PHE A 19 -12.08 15.99 27.19
CA PHE A 19 -12.76 15.52 25.96
C PHE A 19 -12.17 16.09 24.68
N ALA A 20 -10.84 16.14 24.57
CA ALA A 20 -10.17 16.56 23.34
C ALA A 20 -9.01 15.63 22.96
N GLN A 21 -9.20 14.31 23.13
CA GLN A 21 -8.31 13.30 22.56
C GLN A 21 -9.10 12.06 22.19
N GLN A 22 -10.13 12.24 21.37
CA GLN A 22 -10.68 11.14 20.61
C GLN A 22 -10.03 11.21 19.23
N GLY A 23 -9.05 10.31 19.08
CA GLY A 23 -8.13 10.18 18.00
C GLY A 23 -8.83 10.17 16.64
N GLN A 24 -8.36 11.02 15.80
CA GLN A 24 -8.26 10.70 14.40
C GLN A 24 -7.22 9.57 14.28
N ASP A 25 -7.68 8.34 14.27
CA ASP A 25 -7.02 7.28 13.52
C ASP A 25 -7.18 7.64 12.03
N ALA A 26 -6.52 8.72 11.63
CA ALA A 26 -6.16 8.90 10.25
C ALA A 26 -5.28 7.69 9.93
N HIS A 27 -5.78 6.77 9.14
CA HIS A 27 -4.99 5.79 8.42
C HIS A 27 -3.92 6.61 7.67
N HIS A 28 -2.78 6.84 8.32
CA HIS A 28 -1.58 7.24 7.62
C HIS A 28 -1.21 6.04 6.73
N ALA A 29 -1.67 6.08 5.48
CA ALA A 29 -1.03 5.30 4.45
C ALA A 29 0.47 5.58 4.59
N SER A 30 1.27 4.56 4.87
CA SER A 30 2.71 4.74 5.04
C SER A 30 3.24 5.36 3.75
N GLU A 31 3.95 6.48 3.85
CA GLU A 31 4.58 7.15 2.73
C GLU A 31 5.40 6.15 1.91
N THR A 32 5.13 6.07 0.61
CA THR A 32 5.87 5.15 -0.27
C THR A 32 7.27 5.68 -0.57
N LYS A 33 8.18 4.81 -1.03
CA LYS A 33 9.51 5.24 -1.50
C LYS A 33 9.41 6.28 -2.61
N MET A 34 8.38 6.18 -3.45
CA MET A 34 8.11 7.15 -4.51
C MET A 34 7.73 8.51 -3.93
N ASP A 35 6.80 8.54 -2.98
CA ASP A 35 6.34 9.79 -2.35
C ASP A 35 7.47 10.45 -1.59
N ALA A 36 8.23 9.69 -0.80
CA ALA A 36 9.40 10.19 -0.07
C ALA A 36 10.46 10.80 -0.99
N PHE A 37 10.69 10.20 -2.17
CA PHE A 37 11.64 10.74 -3.14
C PHE A 37 11.10 11.98 -3.85
N ALA A 38 9.80 12.04 -4.13
CA ALA A 38 9.14 13.11 -4.86
C ALA A 38 8.89 14.38 -4.01
N SER A 39 8.77 14.23 -2.69
CA SER A 39 8.39 15.30 -1.75
C SER A 39 9.57 16.02 -1.09
N ARG A 40 10.80 15.82 -1.57
CA ARG A 40 12.01 16.41 -0.99
C ARG A 40 11.95 17.94 -0.95
N PRO A 41 12.01 18.57 0.22
CA PRO A 41 11.95 20.03 0.34
C PRO A 41 13.15 20.71 -0.34
N GLY A 42 12.92 21.89 -0.96
CA GLY A 42 13.97 22.71 -1.54
C GLY A 42 14.52 22.20 -2.88
N THR A 43 13.93 21.18 -3.49
CA THR A 43 14.33 20.64 -4.80
C THR A 43 13.24 20.86 -5.85
N ILE A 44 13.67 21.02 -7.09
CA ILE A 44 12.75 20.96 -8.24
C ILE A 44 12.58 19.51 -8.64
N THR A 45 11.34 19.04 -8.66
CA THR A 45 11.03 17.65 -9.03
C THR A 45 10.36 17.60 -10.40
N LYS A 46 10.86 16.71 -11.27
CA LYS A 46 10.34 16.47 -12.62
C LYS A 46 9.90 15.02 -12.75
N PHE A 47 8.70 14.82 -13.27
CA PHE A 47 8.13 13.50 -13.56
C PHE A 47 8.10 13.25 -15.07
N ILE A 48 8.53 12.04 -15.49
CA ILE A 48 8.49 11.60 -16.89
C ILE A 48 7.89 10.20 -16.91
N ASP A 49 6.75 10.04 -17.57
CA ASP A 49 6.04 8.77 -17.65
C ASP A 49 6.21 8.12 -19.02
N PHE A 50 6.49 6.81 -19.01
CA PHE A 50 6.55 5.95 -20.18
C PHE A 50 5.46 4.88 -20.04
N LYS A 51 4.41 4.97 -20.86
CA LYS A 51 3.31 3.99 -20.85
C LYS A 51 3.80 2.62 -21.31
N LEU A 52 3.32 1.60 -20.63
CA LEU A 52 3.51 0.19 -20.97
C LEU A 52 2.18 -0.46 -21.36
N SER A 53 2.23 -1.73 -21.78
CA SER A 53 1.03 -2.51 -22.03
C SER A 53 0.26 -2.75 -20.72
N SER A 54 -1.06 -2.61 -20.76
CA SER A 54 -1.89 -2.87 -19.58
C SER A 54 -1.79 -4.31 -19.12
N LEU A 55 -1.81 -4.52 -17.82
CA LEU A 55 -1.87 -5.83 -17.21
C LEU A 55 -3.31 -6.33 -17.23
N LYS A 56 -3.55 -7.45 -17.94
CA LYS A 56 -4.87 -8.09 -17.96
C LYS A 56 -5.11 -8.81 -16.64
N LEU A 57 -6.22 -8.50 -16.00
CA LEU A 57 -6.70 -9.15 -14.79
C LEU A 57 -7.78 -10.17 -15.17
N PHE A 58 -7.98 -11.18 -14.32
CA PHE A 58 -9.00 -12.21 -14.57
C PHE A 58 -10.43 -11.64 -14.48
N LEU A 59 -10.63 -10.68 -13.58
CA LEU A 59 -11.91 -9.99 -13.38
C LEU A 59 -11.69 -8.47 -13.41
N GLY A 60 -12.64 -7.75 -14.05
CA GLY A 60 -12.68 -6.29 -14.11
C GLY A 60 -11.81 -5.67 -15.20
N GLU A 61 -11.62 -4.35 -15.09
CA GLU A 61 -10.83 -3.58 -16.03
C GLU A 61 -9.33 -3.89 -15.91
N PRO A 62 -8.58 -3.83 -17.02
CA PRO A 62 -7.13 -4.00 -16.98
C PRO A 62 -6.45 -2.94 -16.10
N ALA A 63 -5.43 -3.32 -15.36
CA ALA A 63 -4.58 -2.36 -14.69
C ALA A 63 -3.65 -1.67 -15.71
N GLN A 64 -3.62 -0.34 -15.68
CA GLN A 64 -2.69 0.44 -16.47
C GLN A 64 -1.30 0.36 -15.85
N THR A 65 -0.28 0.26 -16.69
CA THR A 65 1.11 0.20 -16.23
C THR A 65 1.96 1.24 -16.92
N ARG A 66 2.94 1.79 -16.20
CA ARG A 66 3.93 2.71 -16.74
C ARG A 66 5.22 2.68 -15.93
N ILE A 67 6.30 3.12 -16.55
CA ILE A 67 7.53 3.48 -15.83
C ILE A 67 7.51 4.98 -15.62
N ARG A 68 7.69 5.40 -14.37
CA ARG A 68 7.89 6.80 -13.99
C ARG A 68 9.35 7.04 -13.64
N LYS A 69 10.00 7.92 -14.37
CA LYS A 69 11.28 8.51 -13.96
C LYS A 69 10.99 9.77 -13.18
N ILE A 70 11.53 9.87 -11.98
CA ILE A 70 11.49 11.08 -11.15
C ILE A 70 12.91 11.62 -11.07
N ILE A 71 13.07 12.92 -11.36
CA ILE A 71 14.31 13.66 -11.18
C ILE A 71 14.05 14.67 -10.07
N SER A 72 14.83 14.61 -8.99
CA SER A 72 14.74 15.51 -7.83
C SER A 72 16.12 16.08 -7.53
N GLY A 73 16.34 17.35 -7.87
CA GLY A 73 17.68 17.94 -7.90
C GLY A 73 18.60 17.21 -8.89
N ASP A 74 19.75 16.75 -8.42
CA ASP A 74 20.75 16.03 -9.25
C ASP A 74 20.53 14.49 -9.27
N GLU A 75 19.54 13.97 -8.54
CA GLU A 75 19.24 12.54 -8.46
C GLU A 75 18.07 12.14 -9.36
N SER A 76 18.10 10.90 -9.83
CA SER A 76 16.96 10.33 -10.54
C SER A 76 16.69 8.89 -10.12
N LYS A 77 15.39 8.55 -10.00
CA LYS A 77 14.92 7.20 -9.70
C LYS A 77 13.84 6.76 -10.68
N TYR A 78 13.68 5.47 -10.80
CA TYR A 78 12.67 4.85 -11.66
C TYR A 78 11.71 4.03 -10.81
N PHE A 79 10.42 4.16 -11.10
CA PHE A 79 9.35 3.43 -10.43
C PHE A 79 8.46 2.76 -11.48
N TYR A 80 8.11 1.51 -11.23
CA TYR A 80 7.06 0.83 -11.96
C TYR A 80 5.74 1.12 -11.27
N LEU A 81 4.80 1.68 -12.01
CA LEU A 81 3.48 2.04 -11.52
C LEU A 81 2.42 1.11 -12.09
N LEU A 82 1.54 0.65 -11.21
CA LEU A 82 0.30 -0.04 -11.55
C LEU A 82 -0.86 0.82 -11.07
N GLU A 83 -1.85 1.02 -11.92
CA GLU A 83 -3.06 1.77 -11.58
C GLU A 83 -4.28 1.02 -12.10
N LYS A 84 -5.26 0.83 -11.23
CA LYS A 84 -6.55 0.26 -11.58
C LYS A 84 -7.64 1.23 -11.18
N GLN A 85 -8.46 1.60 -12.16
CA GLN A 85 -9.68 2.35 -11.91
C GLN A 85 -10.73 1.42 -11.32
N ASP A 86 -11.23 1.74 -10.15
CA ASP A 86 -12.48 1.19 -9.62
C ASP A 86 -13.58 2.23 -9.77
N LYS A 87 -14.82 1.90 -9.41
CA LYS A 87 -16.00 2.75 -9.67
C LYS A 87 -15.84 4.21 -9.20
N THR A 88 -15.23 4.42 -8.07
CA THR A 88 -15.04 5.73 -7.43
C THR A 88 -13.59 6.09 -7.19
N ASP A 89 -12.70 5.11 -7.10
CA ASP A 89 -11.34 5.29 -6.63
C ASP A 89 -10.32 4.77 -7.65
N ILE A 90 -9.09 5.27 -7.54
CA ILE A 90 -7.95 4.75 -8.29
C ILE A 90 -7.05 4.02 -7.28
N ASN A 91 -6.99 2.70 -7.41
CA ASN A 91 -6.04 1.89 -6.67
C ASN A 91 -4.69 1.93 -7.40
N SER A 92 -3.64 2.30 -6.70
CA SER A 92 -2.31 2.42 -7.27
C SER A 92 -1.27 1.70 -6.43
N ALA A 93 -0.22 1.23 -7.09
CA ALA A 93 1.00 0.76 -6.45
C ALA A 93 2.21 1.31 -7.18
N SER A 94 3.24 1.67 -6.42
CA SER A 94 4.55 2.05 -6.93
C SER A 94 5.61 1.06 -6.46
N ILE A 95 6.51 0.66 -7.34
CA ILE A 95 7.59 -0.27 -7.02
C ILE A 95 8.89 0.37 -7.52
N GLU A 96 9.81 0.69 -6.60
CA GLU A 96 11.13 1.19 -6.98
C GLU A 96 11.88 0.15 -7.83
N TYR A 97 12.76 0.59 -8.72
CA TYR A 97 13.45 -0.29 -9.66
C TYR A 97 14.18 -1.47 -8.99
N ASP A 98 14.87 -1.23 -7.88
CA ASP A 98 15.60 -2.29 -7.17
C ASP A 98 14.64 -3.31 -6.54
N ASP A 99 13.52 -2.86 -5.97
CA ASP A 99 12.47 -3.73 -5.46
C ASP A 99 11.80 -4.53 -6.59
N LEU A 100 11.64 -3.94 -7.76
CA LEU A 100 11.11 -4.62 -8.94
C LEU A 100 12.00 -5.80 -9.36
N LEU A 101 13.32 -5.64 -9.31
CA LEU A 101 14.24 -6.74 -9.61
C LEU A 101 14.10 -7.90 -8.61
N VAL A 102 13.91 -7.58 -7.33
CA VAL A 102 13.64 -8.60 -6.29
C VAL A 102 12.28 -9.26 -6.51
N ALA A 103 11.25 -8.46 -6.83
CA ALA A 103 9.90 -8.96 -7.11
C ALA A 103 9.88 -9.94 -8.31
N ILE A 104 10.63 -9.63 -9.39
CA ILE A 104 10.74 -10.52 -10.55
C ILE A 104 11.35 -11.89 -10.15
N LYS A 105 12.40 -11.89 -9.33
CA LYS A 105 13.01 -13.13 -8.81
C LYS A 105 12.04 -13.90 -7.93
N ALA A 106 11.32 -13.20 -7.04
CA ALA A 106 10.31 -13.80 -6.17
C ALA A 106 9.19 -14.44 -7.00
N LEU A 107 8.70 -13.77 -8.05
CA LEU A 107 7.69 -14.31 -8.95
C LEU A 107 8.14 -15.61 -9.63
N ALA A 108 9.39 -15.68 -10.06
CA ALA A 108 9.95 -16.89 -10.65
C ALA A 108 9.99 -18.05 -9.64
N THR A 109 10.36 -17.77 -8.38
CA THR A 109 10.35 -18.76 -7.29
C THR A 109 8.93 -19.24 -7.00
N LEU A 110 7.97 -18.30 -6.82
CA LEU A 110 6.57 -18.63 -6.54
C LEU A 110 5.95 -19.49 -7.66
N LYS A 111 6.29 -19.25 -8.92
CA LYS A 111 5.84 -20.10 -10.05
C LYS A 111 6.29 -21.55 -9.90
N GLY A 112 7.53 -21.77 -9.46
CA GLY A 112 8.05 -23.12 -9.20
C GLY A 112 7.38 -23.81 -8.01
N GLU A 113 7.17 -23.04 -6.93
CA GLU A 113 6.51 -23.57 -5.72
C GLU A 113 5.03 -23.88 -5.97
N ALA A 114 4.31 -23.05 -6.74
CA ALA A 114 2.91 -23.29 -7.05
C ALA A 114 2.66 -24.65 -7.71
N VAL A 115 3.57 -25.11 -8.55
CA VAL A 115 3.48 -26.46 -9.16
C VAL A 115 3.61 -27.57 -8.11
N LYS A 116 4.57 -27.44 -7.18
CA LYS A 116 4.80 -28.41 -6.12
C LYS A 116 3.61 -28.47 -5.15
N ASP A 117 3.09 -27.29 -4.78
CA ASP A 117 1.98 -27.17 -3.86
C ASP A 117 0.68 -27.77 -4.42
N VAL A 118 0.41 -27.60 -5.70
CA VAL A 118 -0.72 -28.28 -6.37
C VAL A 118 -0.55 -29.80 -6.31
N TYR A 119 0.65 -30.31 -6.52
CA TYR A 119 0.92 -31.77 -6.45
C TYR A 119 0.80 -32.32 -5.03
N SER A 120 1.14 -31.55 -4.01
CA SER A 120 1.08 -31.98 -2.60
C SER A 120 -0.35 -32.11 -2.07
N LYS A 121 -1.33 -31.57 -2.82
CA LYS A 121 -2.78 -31.63 -2.52
C LYS A 121 -3.14 -31.17 -1.09
N PRO A 122 -2.67 -30.03 -0.63
CA PRO A 122 -3.09 -29.50 0.65
C PRO A 122 -4.56 -29.02 0.59
N ASP A 123 -5.23 -28.99 1.72
CA ASP A 123 -6.56 -28.37 1.82
C ASP A 123 -6.48 -26.87 1.50
N TYR A 124 -5.43 -26.22 2.00
CA TYR A 124 -5.10 -24.81 1.70
C TYR A 124 -3.59 -24.58 1.90
N VAL A 125 -2.99 -23.83 0.99
CA VAL A 125 -1.67 -23.23 1.15
C VAL A 125 -1.66 -21.86 0.45
N GLU A 126 -0.98 -20.90 1.03
CA GLU A 126 -0.77 -19.56 0.44
C GLU A 126 0.71 -19.22 0.47
N ASN A 127 1.22 -18.77 -0.69
CA ASN A 127 2.57 -18.22 -0.83
C ASN A 127 2.50 -16.83 -1.44
N LYS A 128 3.20 -15.86 -0.85
CA LYS A 128 3.19 -14.47 -1.29
C LYS A 128 4.52 -13.77 -1.11
N PHE A 129 4.70 -12.75 -1.91
CA PHE A 129 5.77 -11.76 -1.79
C PHE A 129 5.15 -10.38 -1.52
N ILE A 130 5.80 -9.59 -0.68
CA ILE A 130 5.36 -8.24 -0.28
C ILE A 130 6.56 -7.31 -0.41
N THR A 131 6.41 -6.20 -1.13
CA THR A 131 7.42 -5.13 -1.18
C THR A 131 7.36 -4.27 0.08
N ASP A 132 8.39 -3.48 0.33
CA ASP A 132 8.42 -2.54 1.45
C ASP A 132 7.24 -1.56 1.42
N ASP A 133 6.86 -1.09 0.23
CA ASP A 133 5.72 -0.18 0.01
C ASP A 133 4.35 -0.89 0.09
N GLY A 134 4.34 -2.20 0.32
CA GLY A 134 3.12 -2.96 0.59
C GLY A 134 2.45 -3.59 -0.62
N PHE A 135 2.98 -3.41 -1.85
CA PHE A 135 2.51 -4.17 -2.99
C PHE A 135 2.73 -5.66 -2.78
N GLN A 136 1.73 -6.49 -3.05
CA GLN A 136 1.80 -7.93 -2.85
C GLN A 136 1.37 -8.66 -4.12
N PHE A 137 1.99 -9.80 -4.34
CA PHE A 137 1.50 -10.80 -5.27
C PHE A 137 1.77 -12.20 -4.72
N GLY A 138 0.94 -13.13 -5.10
CA GLY A 138 1.06 -14.48 -4.62
C GLY A 138 0.02 -15.39 -5.25
N TYR A 139 -0.07 -16.58 -4.70
CA TYR A 139 -1.08 -17.55 -5.04
C TYR A 139 -1.54 -18.29 -3.79
N TYR A 140 -2.71 -18.84 -3.88
CA TYR A 140 -3.17 -19.86 -2.95
C TYR A 140 -3.64 -21.10 -3.72
N VAL A 141 -3.51 -22.26 -3.09
CA VAL A 141 -4.01 -23.53 -3.63
C VAL A 141 -5.22 -23.95 -2.82
N THR A 142 -6.29 -24.25 -3.53
CA THR A 142 -7.50 -24.83 -2.98
C THR A 142 -8.11 -25.74 -4.04
N GLU A 143 -8.69 -26.86 -3.63
CA GLU A 143 -9.30 -27.83 -4.55
C GLU A 143 -8.35 -28.30 -5.67
N GLY A 144 -7.06 -28.39 -5.36
CA GLY A 144 -6.02 -28.84 -6.30
C GLY A 144 -5.69 -27.85 -7.41
N LYS A 145 -6.06 -26.56 -7.27
CA LYS A 145 -5.79 -25.49 -8.25
C LYS A 145 -5.11 -24.31 -7.61
N SER A 146 -4.08 -23.77 -8.25
CA SER A 146 -3.47 -22.51 -7.84
C SER A 146 -4.28 -21.33 -8.40
N LYS A 147 -4.58 -20.36 -7.53
CA LYS A 147 -5.23 -19.09 -7.89
C LYS A 147 -4.27 -17.96 -7.53
N TRP A 148 -3.90 -17.15 -8.52
CA TRP A 148 -2.98 -16.04 -8.37
C TRP A 148 -3.72 -14.75 -8.10
N TYR A 149 -3.09 -13.85 -7.32
CA TYR A 149 -3.65 -12.56 -6.98
C TYR A 149 -2.58 -11.45 -6.93
N LEU A 150 -3.04 -10.22 -7.06
CA LEU A 150 -2.30 -8.98 -6.81
C LEU A 150 -3.05 -8.16 -5.75
N LYS A 151 -2.30 -7.46 -4.91
CA LYS A 151 -2.84 -6.52 -3.94
C LYS A 151 -1.98 -5.26 -3.96
N PHE A 152 -2.60 -4.09 -4.17
CA PHE A 152 -1.88 -2.84 -4.39
C PHE A 152 -1.41 -2.17 -3.10
N GLU A 153 -2.08 -2.41 -1.96
CA GLU A 153 -1.77 -1.78 -0.68
C GLU A 153 -1.69 -2.77 0.47
N LYS A 154 -1.07 -2.35 1.57
CA LYS A 154 -0.94 -3.16 2.80
C LYS A 154 -2.27 -3.51 3.46
N SER A 155 -3.30 -2.68 3.30
CA SER A 155 -4.58 -2.81 4.01
C SER A 155 -5.78 -2.75 3.06
N GLY A 156 -6.78 -3.60 3.34
CA GLY A 156 -8.05 -3.66 2.64
C GLY A 156 -8.21 -4.88 1.74
N SER A 157 -9.31 -5.60 1.89
CA SER A 157 -9.68 -6.72 1.01
C SER A 157 -10.13 -6.25 -0.37
N GLU A 158 -10.50 -4.99 -0.49
CA GLU A 158 -11.05 -4.39 -1.71
C GLU A 158 -10.00 -4.19 -2.81
N ASN A 159 -8.71 -4.18 -2.45
CA ASN A 159 -7.58 -3.99 -3.38
C ASN A 159 -6.93 -5.31 -3.82
N THR A 160 -7.61 -6.44 -3.67
CA THR A 160 -7.12 -7.78 -4.08
C THR A 160 -7.74 -8.18 -5.43
N PHE A 161 -6.89 -8.57 -6.39
CA PHE A 161 -7.26 -8.89 -7.78
C PHE A 161 -6.64 -10.21 -8.24
#